data_34ca5350aa2b00f42644238a4f725caf
#
_entry.id   34ca5350aa2b00f42644238a4f725caf
#
_cell.length_a   1.000
_cell.length_b   1.000
_cell.length_c   1.000
_cell.angle_alpha   90.00
_cell.angle_beta   90.00
_cell.angle_gamma   90.00
#
_symmetry.space_group_name_H-M   'P 1'
#
loop_
_entity.id
_entity.type
_entity.pdbx_description
1 polymer ?
#
loop_
_entity_poly.entity_id
_entity_poly.type
_entity_poly.pdbx_seq_one_letter_code
_entity_poly.pdbx_strand_id
1 'polypeptide(L)'
;MKEYREMTSQELTALREELRQEYSEIQARGLNLNMARGKPDAEQLALSDAMWTIADASTPMVGEDGMDYRNYGLLFGTREARRLMGEIMGVSWENVIVGGSSSLTMMYDTLMRGLVFGMLHSPKPWYECPDRKFLCLVPGYDRHFAITQDLGFELVTVPLTETGPDMDLVEELVRDPSVKGIWCVPKYSNPSGITYS
;
A
#
# COMPACT_ATOMS: atom_id res chain seq x y z
N MET A 1 -11.70 25.76 -15.82
CA MET A 1 -10.63 26.74 -16.16
C MET A 1 -10.37 26.60 -17.64
N LYS A 2 -10.20 27.73 -18.37
CA LYS A 2 -9.86 27.69 -19.81
C LYS A 2 -8.47 27.09 -19.99
N GLU A 3 -8.26 26.22 -20.96
CA GLU A 3 -6.92 25.67 -21.19
C GLU A 3 -5.95 26.76 -21.68
N TYR A 4 -4.68 26.70 -21.27
CA TYR A 4 -3.68 27.71 -21.65
C TYR A 4 -3.57 27.92 -23.15
N ARG A 5 -3.75 26.88 -23.95
CA ARG A 5 -3.72 26.94 -25.43
C ARG A 5 -4.91 27.68 -26.05
N GLU A 6 -5.97 27.87 -25.27
CA GLU A 6 -7.18 28.58 -25.67
C GLU A 6 -7.21 30.04 -25.20
N MET A 7 -6.20 30.45 -24.42
CA MET A 7 -6.09 31.80 -23.90
C MET A 7 -5.41 32.73 -24.92
N THR A 8 -5.87 33.97 -24.96
CA THR A 8 -5.20 35.03 -25.71
C THR A 8 -3.90 35.44 -25.01
N SER A 9 -3.00 36.12 -25.74
CA SER A 9 -1.76 36.65 -25.15
C SER A 9 -2.03 37.61 -23.99
N GLN A 10 -3.12 38.34 -24.01
CA GLN A 10 -3.50 39.26 -22.94
C GLN A 10 -3.95 38.46 -21.69
N GLU A 11 -4.77 37.41 -21.85
CA GLU A 11 -5.21 36.54 -20.74
C GLU A 11 -4.03 35.81 -20.11
N LEU A 12 -3.09 35.29 -20.93
CA LEU A 12 -1.87 34.64 -20.45
C LEU A 12 -0.96 35.61 -19.68
N THR A 13 -0.87 36.87 -20.13
CA THR A 13 -0.04 37.88 -19.43
C THR A 13 -0.66 38.22 -18.07
N ALA A 14 -1.97 38.43 -18.02
CA ALA A 14 -2.68 38.71 -16.78
C ALA A 14 -2.55 37.54 -15.78
N LEU A 15 -2.79 36.34 -16.22
CA LEU A 15 -2.64 35.14 -15.40
C LEU A 15 -1.21 34.94 -14.89
N ARG A 16 -0.20 35.23 -15.73
CA ARG A 16 1.20 35.15 -15.29
C ARG A 16 1.51 36.17 -14.17
N GLU A 17 1.00 37.37 -14.24
CA GLU A 17 1.22 38.35 -13.18
C GLU A 17 0.50 37.97 -11.89
N GLU A 18 -0.73 37.45 -11.98
CA GLU A 18 -1.46 36.91 -10.83
C GLU A 18 -0.68 35.77 -10.15
N LEU A 19 -0.25 34.76 -10.91
CA LEU A 19 0.53 33.62 -10.38
C LEU A 19 1.89 34.05 -9.79
N ARG A 20 2.52 35.10 -10.35
CA ARG A 20 3.75 35.66 -9.79
C ARG A 20 3.49 36.33 -8.44
N GLN A 21 2.39 37.03 -8.32
CA GLN A 21 2.02 37.64 -7.05
C GLN A 21 1.73 36.61 -5.99
N GLU A 22 0.91 35.60 -6.28
CA GLU A 22 0.67 34.45 -5.38
C GLU A 22 1.95 33.77 -4.95
N TYR A 23 2.83 33.50 -5.90
CA TYR A 23 4.13 32.85 -5.62
C TYR A 23 4.99 33.70 -4.68
N SER A 24 5.02 35.03 -4.90
CA SER A 24 5.78 35.93 -4.04
C SER A 24 5.18 36.02 -2.63
N GLU A 25 3.85 35.97 -2.50
CA GLU A 25 3.18 35.94 -1.21
C GLU A 25 3.47 34.68 -0.44
N ILE A 26 3.47 33.52 -1.12
CA ILE A 26 3.85 32.22 -0.52
C ILE A 26 5.31 32.23 -0.08
N GLN A 27 6.23 32.78 -0.90
CA GLN A 27 7.63 32.92 -0.52
C GLN A 27 7.81 33.81 0.72
N ALA A 28 7.05 34.91 0.80
CA ALA A 28 7.11 35.84 1.94
C ALA A 28 6.68 35.19 3.27
N ARG A 29 5.91 34.11 3.23
CA ARG A 29 5.53 33.32 4.44
C ARG A 29 6.72 32.62 5.11
N GLY A 30 7.87 32.50 4.44
CA GLY A 30 9.07 31.87 4.99
C GLY A 30 8.88 30.40 5.37
N LEU A 31 8.00 29.67 4.67
CA LEU A 31 7.68 28.28 4.98
C LEU A 31 8.90 27.37 4.76
N ASN A 32 9.20 26.54 5.75
CA ASN A 32 10.23 25.51 5.66
C ASN A 32 9.57 24.14 5.58
N LEU A 33 9.05 23.79 4.40
CA LEU A 33 8.31 22.56 4.15
C LEU A 33 9.22 21.51 3.52
N ASN A 34 9.25 20.31 4.11
CA ASN A 34 9.93 19.15 3.55
C ASN A 34 8.91 18.22 2.89
N MET A 35 8.91 18.19 1.55
CA MET A 35 8.02 17.35 0.75
C MET A 35 8.69 16.04 0.29
N ALA A 36 9.92 15.76 0.71
CA ALA A 36 10.67 14.60 0.23
C ALA A 36 10.08 13.27 0.70
N ARG A 37 9.44 13.24 1.88
CA ARG A 37 8.76 12.06 2.42
C ARG A 37 7.58 12.47 3.27
N GLY A 38 6.42 11.82 3.07
CA GLY A 38 5.31 11.85 4.01
C GLY A 38 5.71 11.09 5.29
N LYS A 39 5.73 11.79 6.43
CA LYS A 39 5.98 11.22 7.75
C LYS A 39 4.96 11.81 8.72
N PRO A 40 4.48 11.02 9.70
CA PRO A 40 3.71 11.58 10.80
C PRO A 40 4.52 12.67 11.50
N ASP A 41 3.86 13.75 11.88
CA ASP A 41 4.47 14.80 12.70
C ASP A 41 4.55 14.39 14.19
N ALA A 42 5.12 15.28 15.01
CA ALA A 42 5.32 14.97 16.43
C ALA A 42 3.99 14.79 17.19
N GLU A 43 2.94 15.53 16.86
CA GLU A 43 1.63 15.42 17.48
C GLU A 43 0.95 14.11 17.13
N GLN A 44 1.04 13.69 15.85
CA GLN A 44 0.54 12.40 15.41
C GLN A 44 1.28 11.22 16.07
N LEU A 45 2.60 11.32 16.22
CA LEU A 45 3.40 10.30 16.91
C LEU A 45 3.06 10.22 18.41
N ALA A 46 2.82 11.37 19.07
CA ALA A 46 2.46 11.43 20.47
C ALA A 46 1.15 10.71 20.80
N LEU A 47 0.25 10.47 19.83
CA LEU A 47 -0.96 9.68 20.05
C LEU A 47 -0.69 8.25 20.54
N SER A 48 0.49 7.71 20.25
CA SER A 48 0.90 6.36 20.67
C SER A 48 1.86 6.35 21.87
N ASP A 49 2.23 7.49 22.45
CA ASP A 49 3.22 7.53 23.54
C ASP A 49 2.78 6.73 24.78
N ALA A 50 1.48 6.67 25.06
CA ALA A 50 0.95 5.87 26.15
C ALA A 50 1.27 4.36 26.02
N MET A 51 1.53 3.87 24.80
CA MET A 51 1.89 2.46 24.57
C MET A 51 3.19 2.06 25.27
N TRP A 52 4.13 3.00 25.46
CA TRP A 52 5.42 2.72 26.11
C TRP A 52 5.31 2.36 27.60
N THR A 53 4.19 2.70 28.22
CA THR A 53 3.93 2.46 29.64
C THR A 53 2.87 1.40 29.92
N ILE A 54 2.23 0.84 28.88
CA ILE A 54 1.17 -0.18 29.03
C ILE A 54 1.75 -1.52 29.49
N ALA A 55 2.93 -1.88 29.00
CA ALA A 55 3.55 -3.16 29.32
C ALA A 55 4.64 -2.97 30.39
N ASP A 56 4.41 -3.50 31.58
CA ASP A 56 5.34 -3.55 32.69
C ASP A 56 5.41 -4.95 33.31
N ALA A 57 6.12 -5.09 34.42
CA ALA A 57 6.29 -6.37 35.13
C ALA A 57 4.96 -6.96 35.68
N SER A 58 3.91 -6.17 35.81
CA SER A 58 2.60 -6.59 36.27
C SER A 58 1.62 -6.93 35.13
N THR A 59 1.98 -6.62 33.90
CA THR A 59 1.13 -6.86 32.72
C THR A 59 0.93 -8.36 32.50
N PRO A 60 -0.33 -8.84 32.42
CA PRO A 60 -0.59 -10.24 32.09
C PRO A 60 -0.03 -10.59 30.71
N MET A 61 0.85 -11.58 30.66
CA MET A 61 1.48 -12.06 29.41
C MET A 61 0.87 -13.36 28.91
N VAL A 62 -0.25 -13.79 29.49
CA VAL A 62 -0.98 -14.98 29.06
C VAL A 62 -2.27 -14.54 28.36
N GLY A 63 -2.43 -14.97 27.14
CA GLY A 63 -3.59 -14.64 26.33
C GLY A 63 -4.84 -15.44 26.66
N GLU A 64 -5.94 -15.14 25.94
CA GLU A 64 -7.24 -15.81 26.09
C GLU A 64 -7.17 -17.34 25.86
N ASP A 65 -6.21 -17.77 25.04
CA ASP A 65 -5.97 -19.19 24.70
C ASP A 65 -5.07 -19.90 25.69
N GLY A 66 -4.64 -19.22 26.77
CA GLY A 66 -3.74 -19.75 27.78
C GLY A 66 -2.26 -19.73 27.37
N MET A 67 -1.93 -19.17 26.20
CA MET A 67 -0.55 -19.08 25.72
C MET A 67 0.20 -17.93 26.40
N ASP A 68 1.39 -18.21 26.91
CA ASP A 68 2.31 -17.20 27.41
C ASP A 68 3.04 -16.54 26.24
N TYR A 69 2.76 -15.26 25.99
CA TYR A 69 3.31 -14.49 24.88
C TYR A 69 4.80 -14.21 24.93
N ARG A 70 5.46 -14.56 26.04
CA ARG A 70 6.92 -14.55 26.15
C ARG A 70 7.54 -15.82 25.53
N ASN A 71 6.71 -16.75 25.09
CA ASN A 71 7.14 -18.00 24.47
C ASN A 71 6.83 -17.98 22.95
N TYR A 72 7.32 -18.99 22.24
CA TYR A 72 7.08 -19.16 20.80
C TYR A 72 5.96 -20.21 20.57
N GLY A 73 5.50 -20.33 19.30
CA GLY A 73 4.56 -21.37 18.88
C GLY A 73 3.28 -20.86 18.24
N LEU A 74 3.06 -19.55 18.17
CA LEU A 74 1.89 -18.97 17.52
C LEU A 74 2.21 -18.59 16.06
N LEU A 75 2.03 -19.55 15.14
CA LEU A 75 2.39 -19.37 13.71
C LEU A 75 1.60 -18.26 13.02
N PHE A 76 0.37 -18.01 13.44
CA PHE A 76 -0.52 -17.04 12.80
C PHE A 76 -0.63 -15.72 13.58
N GLY A 77 0.08 -15.60 14.70
CA GLY A 77 -0.05 -14.48 15.64
C GLY A 77 -1.05 -14.77 16.76
N THR A 78 -1.06 -13.90 17.78
CA THR A 78 -1.96 -14.03 18.92
C THR A 78 -3.42 -13.89 18.49
N ARG A 79 -4.33 -14.54 19.20
CA ARG A 79 -5.76 -14.49 18.88
C ARG A 79 -6.30 -13.07 18.94
N GLU A 80 -5.87 -12.30 19.94
CA GLU A 80 -6.27 -10.91 20.16
C GLU A 80 -5.81 -10.02 19.01
N ALA A 81 -4.56 -10.15 18.58
CA ALA A 81 -4.03 -9.37 17.45
C ALA A 81 -4.76 -9.73 16.15
N ARG A 82 -5.05 -11.02 15.91
CA ARG A 82 -5.79 -11.48 14.74
C ARG A 82 -7.23 -10.94 14.74
N ARG A 83 -7.90 -10.91 15.90
CA ARG A 83 -9.25 -10.32 16.04
C ARG A 83 -9.23 -8.82 15.77
N LEU A 84 -8.30 -8.10 16.39
CA LEU A 84 -8.14 -6.66 16.15
C LEU A 84 -7.93 -6.35 14.66
N MET A 85 -7.02 -7.07 14.01
CA MET A 85 -6.77 -6.87 12.58
C MET A 85 -7.95 -7.31 11.72
N GLY A 86 -8.64 -8.39 12.08
CA GLY A 86 -9.86 -8.83 11.39
C GLY A 86 -10.96 -7.77 11.43
N GLU A 87 -11.17 -7.14 12.59
CA GLU A 87 -12.13 -6.04 12.76
C GLU A 87 -11.76 -4.83 11.89
N ILE A 88 -10.47 -4.41 11.93
CA ILE A 88 -9.97 -3.28 11.12
C ILE A 88 -10.12 -3.56 9.61
N MET A 89 -9.88 -4.79 9.19
CA MET A 89 -9.92 -5.19 7.77
C MET A 89 -11.32 -5.60 7.29
N GLY A 90 -12.28 -5.79 8.21
CA GLY A 90 -13.63 -6.24 7.88
C GLY A 90 -13.68 -7.71 7.42
N VAL A 91 -12.78 -8.56 7.93
CA VAL A 91 -12.73 -10.00 7.60
C VAL A 91 -12.77 -10.87 8.87
N SER A 92 -13.17 -12.15 8.74
CA SER A 92 -13.07 -13.08 9.86
C SER A 92 -11.62 -13.19 10.35
N TRP A 93 -11.40 -13.06 11.66
CA TRP A 93 -10.08 -13.18 12.29
C TRP A 93 -9.41 -14.54 12.00
N GLU A 94 -10.18 -15.58 11.71
CA GLU A 94 -9.69 -16.90 11.32
C GLU A 94 -8.88 -16.87 10.03
N ASN A 95 -9.20 -15.90 9.16
CA ASN A 95 -8.49 -15.67 7.90
C ASN A 95 -7.33 -14.67 8.02
N VAL A 96 -7.00 -14.23 9.24
CA VAL A 96 -5.94 -13.27 9.50
C VAL A 96 -4.67 -13.97 9.96
N ILE A 97 -3.56 -13.63 9.35
CA ILE A 97 -2.22 -13.98 9.79
C ILE A 97 -1.49 -12.68 10.12
N VAL A 98 -1.02 -12.54 11.36
CA VAL A 98 -0.23 -11.39 11.78
C VAL A 98 1.24 -11.69 11.55
N GLY A 99 1.86 -10.90 10.70
CA GLY A 99 3.27 -11.03 10.35
C GLY A 99 4.15 -9.94 10.97
N GLY A 100 5.32 -9.74 10.42
CA GLY A 100 6.25 -8.68 10.83
C GLY A 100 5.76 -7.28 10.47
N SER A 101 6.50 -6.26 10.91
CA SER A 101 6.14 -4.84 10.73
C SER A 101 6.42 -4.28 9.33
N SER A 102 7.10 -5.02 8.46
CA SER A 102 7.42 -4.60 7.10
C SER A 102 6.48 -5.25 6.08
N SER A 103 5.55 -4.49 5.52
CA SER A 103 4.67 -4.96 4.44
C SER A 103 5.46 -5.39 3.19
N LEU A 104 6.53 -4.69 2.84
CA LEU A 104 7.36 -5.04 1.69
C LEU A 104 8.04 -6.40 1.86
N THR A 105 8.50 -6.73 3.08
CA THR A 105 9.04 -8.07 3.38
C THR A 105 7.95 -9.14 3.22
N MET A 106 6.75 -8.90 3.72
CA MET A 106 5.63 -9.83 3.58
C MET A 106 5.22 -10.03 2.10
N MET A 107 5.24 -8.95 1.31
CA MET A 107 5.00 -9.03 -0.14
C MET A 107 6.07 -9.85 -0.85
N TYR A 108 7.35 -9.60 -0.54
CA TYR A 108 8.46 -10.39 -1.06
C TYR A 108 8.33 -11.87 -0.71
N ASP A 109 8.09 -12.20 0.56
CA ASP A 109 7.93 -13.57 1.03
C ASP A 109 6.74 -14.28 0.34
N THR A 110 5.65 -13.55 0.12
CA THR A 110 4.47 -14.07 -0.58
C THR A 110 4.80 -14.43 -2.03
N LEU A 111 5.47 -13.53 -2.76
CA LEU A 111 5.90 -13.80 -4.14
C LEU A 111 6.91 -14.94 -4.20
N MET A 112 7.87 -14.99 -3.27
CA MET A 112 8.86 -16.08 -3.19
C MET A 112 8.19 -17.42 -2.93
N ARG A 113 7.18 -17.50 -2.05
CA ARG A 113 6.40 -18.71 -1.84
C ARG A 113 5.67 -19.14 -3.12
N GLY A 114 5.04 -18.20 -3.81
CA GLY A 114 4.42 -18.48 -5.10
C GLY A 114 5.40 -18.98 -6.16
N LEU A 115 6.59 -18.38 -6.20
CA LEU A 115 7.66 -18.81 -7.12
C LEU A 115 8.12 -20.24 -6.81
N VAL A 116 8.43 -20.54 -5.55
CA VAL A 116 9.08 -21.80 -5.16
C VAL A 116 8.09 -22.95 -5.00
N PHE A 117 6.92 -22.68 -4.44
CA PHE A 117 5.94 -23.73 -4.06
C PHE A 117 4.62 -23.65 -4.84
N GLY A 118 4.35 -22.53 -5.52
CA GLY A 118 3.03 -22.19 -6.04
C GLY A 118 2.09 -21.69 -4.94
N MET A 119 0.90 -21.29 -5.33
CA MET A 119 -0.20 -20.88 -4.45
C MET A 119 -1.25 -21.99 -4.39
N LEU A 120 -2.24 -21.86 -3.50
CA LEU A 120 -3.26 -22.87 -3.21
C LEU A 120 -3.87 -23.56 -4.45
N HIS A 121 -4.10 -22.81 -5.52
CA HIS A 121 -4.69 -23.30 -6.76
C HIS A 121 -3.71 -23.33 -7.93
N SER A 122 -2.41 -23.14 -7.67
CA SER A 122 -1.40 -23.23 -8.73
C SER A 122 -1.16 -24.68 -9.11
N PRO A 123 -1.24 -25.04 -10.40
CA PRO A 123 -0.96 -26.43 -10.83
C PRO A 123 0.52 -26.80 -10.66
N LYS A 124 1.39 -25.82 -10.57
CA LYS A 124 2.84 -25.95 -10.38
C LYS A 124 3.44 -24.67 -9.80
N PRO A 125 4.67 -24.72 -9.26
CA PRO A 125 5.41 -23.53 -8.85
C PRO A 125 5.54 -22.50 -9.99
N TRP A 126 5.49 -21.23 -9.65
CA TRP A 126 5.49 -20.17 -10.68
C TRP A 126 6.85 -20.08 -11.41
N TYR A 127 7.96 -20.50 -10.79
CA TYR A 127 9.26 -20.52 -11.50
C TYR A 127 9.25 -21.42 -12.75
N GLU A 128 8.39 -22.43 -12.80
CA GLU A 128 8.21 -23.31 -13.96
C GLU A 128 7.34 -22.69 -15.07
N CYS A 129 6.73 -21.52 -14.81
CA CYS A 129 5.98 -20.78 -15.81
C CYS A 129 6.94 -19.86 -16.56
N PRO A 130 7.15 -20.03 -17.88
CA PRO A 130 8.09 -19.21 -18.64
C PRO A 130 7.67 -17.74 -18.66
N ASP A 131 6.36 -17.51 -18.77
CA ASP A 131 5.77 -16.17 -18.79
C ASP A 131 5.05 -15.93 -17.47
N ARG A 132 5.49 -14.91 -16.73
CA ARG A 132 4.91 -14.51 -15.45
C ARG A 132 4.61 -13.03 -15.47
N LYS A 133 3.33 -12.69 -15.38
CA LYS A 133 2.85 -11.32 -15.37
C LYS A 133 2.23 -10.96 -14.03
N PHE A 134 2.34 -9.69 -13.68
CA PHE A 134 1.72 -9.16 -12.47
C PHE A 134 1.09 -7.81 -12.75
N LEU A 135 -0.16 -7.63 -12.35
CA LEU A 135 -0.88 -6.39 -12.60
C LEU A 135 -0.46 -5.32 -11.58
N CYS A 136 -0.14 -4.14 -12.10
CA CYS A 136 0.35 -3.01 -11.35
C CYS A 136 -0.53 -1.79 -11.60
N LEU A 137 -1.23 -1.35 -10.58
CA LEU A 137 -2.14 -0.20 -10.67
C LEU A 137 -1.36 1.11 -10.71
N VAL A 138 -1.59 1.94 -11.72
CA VAL A 138 -0.88 3.20 -11.91
C VAL A 138 -1.83 4.41 -11.98
N PRO A 139 -1.48 5.52 -11.31
CA PRO A 139 -0.29 5.73 -10.49
C PRO A 139 -0.32 4.87 -9.20
N GLY A 140 0.84 4.32 -8.79
CA GLY A 140 0.93 3.39 -7.67
C GLY A 140 2.25 3.49 -6.92
N TYR A 141 2.39 2.72 -5.83
CA TYR A 141 3.62 2.69 -5.04
C TYR A 141 4.67 1.80 -5.70
N ASP A 142 5.77 2.41 -6.13
CA ASP A 142 6.78 1.78 -6.96
C ASP A 142 7.58 0.64 -6.30
N ARG A 143 7.63 0.59 -4.95
CA ARG A 143 8.48 -0.38 -4.24
C ARG A 143 8.02 -1.81 -4.42
N HIS A 144 6.72 -2.08 -4.34
CA HIS A 144 6.23 -3.43 -4.58
C HIS A 144 6.30 -3.81 -6.07
N PHE A 145 6.25 -2.84 -6.98
CA PHE A 145 6.50 -3.08 -8.40
C PHE A 145 7.95 -3.52 -8.63
N ALA A 146 8.92 -2.80 -8.05
CA ALA A 146 10.33 -3.15 -8.15
C ALA A 146 10.62 -4.56 -7.61
N ILE A 147 10.10 -4.93 -6.43
CA ILE A 147 10.23 -6.28 -5.88
C ILE A 147 9.73 -7.33 -6.88
N THR A 148 8.58 -7.07 -7.49
CA THR A 148 7.96 -8.00 -8.45
C THR A 148 8.81 -8.14 -9.71
N GLN A 149 9.31 -7.03 -10.23
CA GLN A 149 10.20 -7.01 -11.40
C GLN A 149 11.52 -7.74 -11.12
N ASP A 150 12.14 -7.48 -9.97
CA ASP A 150 13.40 -8.13 -9.56
C ASP A 150 13.25 -9.65 -9.42
N LEU A 151 12.05 -10.13 -9.11
CA LEU A 151 11.72 -11.56 -9.08
C LEU A 151 11.36 -12.14 -10.46
N GLY A 152 11.54 -11.37 -11.52
CA GLY A 152 11.41 -11.81 -12.91
C GLY A 152 9.98 -11.87 -13.43
N PHE A 153 9.07 -11.06 -12.89
CA PHE A 153 7.73 -10.88 -13.46
C PHE A 153 7.72 -9.72 -14.45
N GLU A 154 6.97 -9.88 -15.54
CA GLU A 154 6.55 -8.79 -16.40
C GLU A 154 5.47 -7.97 -15.69
N LEU A 155 5.66 -6.65 -15.59
CA LEU A 155 4.69 -5.75 -15.00
C LEU A 155 3.70 -5.28 -16.07
N VAL A 156 2.42 -5.57 -15.86
CA VAL A 156 1.33 -5.11 -16.70
C VAL A 156 0.59 -3.97 -16.00
N THR A 157 0.62 -2.78 -16.58
CA THR A 157 0.00 -1.61 -15.96
C THR A 157 -1.50 -1.58 -16.19
N VAL A 158 -2.25 -1.24 -15.13
CA VAL A 158 -3.69 -0.99 -15.16
C VAL A 158 -3.95 0.42 -14.64
N PRO A 159 -4.69 1.27 -15.37
CA PRO A 159 -5.01 2.61 -14.92
C PRO A 159 -5.87 2.61 -13.65
N LEU A 160 -5.61 3.57 -12.76
CA LEU A 160 -6.52 3.90 -11.66
C LEU A 160 -7.51 4.97 -12.15
N THR A 161 -8.79 4.74 -11.88
CA THR A 161 -9.88 5.71 -11.99
C THR A 161 -10.08 6.44 -10.66
N GLU A 162 -11.05 7.33 -10.57
CA GLU A 162 -11.39 8.02 -9.30
C GLU A 162 -11.94 7.07 -8.22
N THR A 163 -12.44 5.90 -8.62
CA THR A 163 -13.10 4.92 -7.74
C THR A 163 -12.37 3.58 -7.63
N GLY A 164 -11.15 3.49 -8.15
CA GLY A 164 -10.33 2.28 -8.11
C GLY A 164 -9.76 1.89 -9.46
N PRO A 165 -9.30 0.66 -9.65
CA PRO A 165 -8.75 0.20 -10.91
C PRO A 165 -9.82 0.10 -12.01
N ASP A 166 -9.38 0.21 -13.26
CA ASP A 166 -10.20 -0.15 -14.42
C ASP A 166 -10.50 -1.66 -14.37
N MET A 167 -11.66 -2.00 -13.82
CA MET A 167 -12.04 -3.41 -13.58
C MET A 167 -12.40 -4.15 -14.87
N ASP A 168 -12.85 -3.48 -15.90
CA ASP A 168 -13.12 -4.11 -17.20
C ASP A 168 -11.81 -4.61 -17.82
N LEU A 169 -10.77 -3.77 -17.74
CA LEU A 169 -9.43 -4.15 -18.17
C LEU A 169 -8.83 -5.26 -17.28
N VAL A 170 -9.01 -5.18 -15.95
CA VAL A 170 -8.56 -6.23 -15.04
C VAL A 170 -9.22 -7.57 -15.39
N GLU A 171 -10.54 -7.58 -15.62
CA GLU A 171 -11.28 -8.80 -15.99
C GLU A 171 -10.78 -9.41 -17.31
N GLU A 172 -10.41 -8.58 -18.27
CA GLU A 172 -9.79 -9.05 -19.52
C GLU A 172 -8.42 -9.67 -19.27
N LEU A 173 -7.55 -8.96 -18.55
CA LEU A 173 -6.17 -9.37 -18.34
C LEU A 173 -6.02 -10.64 -17.51
N VAL A 174 -6.88 -10.87 -16.51
CA VAL A 174 -6.80 -12.08 -15.65
C VAL A 174 -7.23 -13.36 -16.35
N ARG A 175 -7.76 -13.28 -17.57
CA ARG A 175 -8.02 -14.45 -18.43
C ARG A 175 -6.72 -15.08 -18.97
N ASP A 176 -5.64 -14.31 -18.99
CA ASP A 176 -4.31 -14.81 -19.32
C ASP A 176 -3.75 -15.60 -18.11
N PRO A 177 -3.50 -16.92 -18.24
CA PRO A 177 -2.99 -17.73 -17.16
C PRO A 177 -1.56 -17.36 -16.73
N SER A 178 -0.86 -16.54 -17.51
CA SER A 178 0.45 -15.99 -17.11
C SER A 178 0.34 -14.90 -16.03
N VAL A 179 -0.83 -14.26 -15.87
CA VAL A 179 -1.09 -13.29 -14.80
C VAL A 179 -1.21 -14.02 -13.46
N LYS A 180 -0.33 -13.69 -12.51
CA LYS A 180 -0.22 -14.37 -11.23
C LYS A 180 -0.83 -13.60 -10.06
N GLY A 181 -1.07 -12.31 -10.22
CA GLY A 181 -1.66 -11.48 -9.19
C GLY A 181 -1.71 -10.02 -9.55
N ILE A 182 -2.19 -9.23 -8.60
CA ILE A 182 -2.35 -7.79 -8.70
C ILE A 182 -1.89 -7.13 -7.40
N TRP A 183 -1.16 -6.03 -7.50
CA TRP A 183 -0.90 -5.16 -6.35
C TRP A 183 -1.97 -4.07 -6.25
N CYS A 184 -2.57 -3.96 -5.09
CA CYS A 184 -3.55 -2.91 -4.82
C CYS A 184 -3.37 -2.31 -3.41
N VAL A 185 -3.74 -1.03 -3.29
CA VAL A 185 -3.86 -0.31 -2.02
C VAL A 185 -5.26 0.30 -1.96
N PRO A 186 -6.26 -0.46 -1.46
CA PRO A 186 -7.67 -0.11 -1.63
C PRO A 186 -8.13 1.13 -0.87
N LYS A 187 -7.43 1.50 0.21
CA LYS A 187 -7.74 2.70 1.00
C LYS A 187 -6.57 3.66 0.97
N TYR A 188 -6.86 4.91 0.61
CA TYR A 188 -5.85 5.98 0.58
C TYR A 188 -4.64 5.62 -0.28
N SER A 189 -4.89 5.16 -1.51
CA SER A 189 -3.87 4.69 -2.44
C SER A 189 -2.72 5.68 -2.58
N ASN A 190 -1.50 5.19 -2.57
CA ASN A 190 -0.30 5.99 -2.72
C ASN A 190 0.16 5.96 -4.22
N PRO A 191 0.30 7.11 -4.91
CA PRO A 191 0.25 8.50 -4.40
C PRO A 191 -1.11 9.20 -4.54
N SER A 192 -2.12 8.59 -5.15
CA SER A 192 -3.36 9.27 -5.55
C SER A 192 -4.29 9.64 -4.39
N GLY A 193 -4.19 8.94 -3.25
CA GLY A 193 -5.08 9.12 -2.10
C GLY A 193 -6.49 8.55 -2.29
N ILE A 194 -6.81 7.95 -3.44
CA ILE A 194 -8.15 7.41 -3.70
C ILE A 194 -8.45 6.19 -2.84
N THR A 195 -9.74 5.98 -2.57
CA THR A 195 -10.28 4.78 -1.93
C THR A 195 -11.19 4.09 -2.95
N TYR A 196 -11.05 2.77 -3.07
CA TYR A 196 -11.83 1.98 -4.02
C TYR A 196 -13.29 1.86 -3.55
N SER A 197 -14.22 1.85 -4.50
CA SER A 197 -15.65 1.67 -4.27
C SER A 197 -16.02 0.21 -3.95
#